data_3d2fa499db14b43e5896078bcf4e9fc7
#
_entry.id   3d2fa499db14b43e5896078bcf4e9fc7
#
_cell.length_a   1.000
_cell.length_b   1.000
_cell.length_c   1.000
_cell.angle_alpha   90.00
_cell.angle_beta   90.00
_cell.angle_gamma   90.00
#
_symmetry.space_group_name_H-M   'P 1'
#
loop_
_entity.id
_entity.type
_entity.pdbx_description
1 polymer ?
#
loop_
_entity_poly.entity_id
_entity_poly.type
_entity_poly.pdbx_seq_one_letter_code
_entity_poly.pdbx_strand_id
1 'polypeptide(L)'
;AGDNRLPEGEYPVVIRATGLSVEATPLAAPSTRASVDGDWQGVTSVALKMGDAVKEYTVTASTDFKSATLSRENAPHYWTSRDPITVSAWWPFNNANITQMPAVKVAEDQSKLADFQNSDFISAENRKVEFNNPTLEFTHRTARVTIELKPGTGFTSVAGATVSLVSLSADNGNPTAIKTYNASGNTYEALTAPQTVAAGKPFVKVKLGGGTFYFRPQNNVVLEAGSRYKYTVKVNATGLTLE
;
A
#
# COMPACT_ATOMS: atom_id res chain seq x y z
N ALA A 1 -33.66 12.69 -23.58
CA ALA A 1 -32.91 12.63 -22.33
C ALA A 1 -33.81 12.15 -21.20
N GLY A 2 -33.37 11.16 -20.48
CA GLY A 2 -34.10 10.67 -19.33
C GLY A 2 -34.18 11.70 -18.21
N ASP A 3 -35.20 11.61 -17.43
CA ASP A 3 -35.35 12.42 -16.23
C ASP A 3 -34.47 11.85 -15.14
N ASN A 4 -33.37 12.56 -14.79
CA ASN A 4 -32.42 12.17 -13.77
C ASN A 4 -32.86 12.57 -12.36
N ARG A 5 -34.01 13.19 -12.21
CA ARG A 5 -34.54 13.58 -10.91
C ARG A 5 -34.94 12.36 -10.11
N LEU A 6 -34.73 12.44 -8.81
CA LEU A 6 -35.16 11.41 -7.88
C LEU A 6 -36.53 11.77 -7.32
N PRO A 7 -37.40 10.79 -7.07
CA PRO A 7 -38.60 11.02 -6.28
C PRO A 7 -38.27 11.65 -4.92
N GLU A 8 -39.23 12.29 -4.30
CA GLU A 8 -39.05 12.87 -2.97
C GLU A 8 -38.56 11.78 -2.00
N GLY A 9 -37.56 12.12 -1.19
CA GLY A 9 -36.94 11.20 -0.23
C GLY A 9 -35.49 11.47 -0.05
N GLU A 10 -34.86 10.71 0.84
CA GLU A 10 -33.41 10.74 1.10
C GLU A 10 -32.74 9.55 0.45
N TYR A 11 -31.62 9.81 -0.20
CA TYR A 11 -30.86 8.79 -0.93
C TYR A 11 -29.40 8.82 -0.47
N PRO A 12 -29.08 8.17 0.67
CA PRO A 12 -27.71 8.14 1.16
C PRO A 12 -26.77 7.50 0.16
N VAL A 13 -25.57 8.06 0.04
CA VAL A 13 -24.49 7.46 -0.73
C VAL A 13 -23.94 6.27 0.05
N VAL A 14 -24.04 5.09 -0.52
CA VAL A 14 -23.45 3.83 -0.03
C VAL A 14 -22.70 3.23 -1.20
N ILE A 15 -21.44 2.90 -1.00
CA ILE A 15 -20.54 2.51 -2.10
C ILE A 15 -19.94 1.14 -1.81
N ARG A 16 -19.86 0.32 -2.85
CA ARG A 16 -19.09 -0.92 -2.82
C ARG A 16 -17.65 -0.61 -3.18
N ALA A 17 -16.73 -0.84 -2.24
CA ALA A 17 -15.30 -0.68 -2.44
C ALA A 17 -14.70 -1.99 -2.97
N THR A 18 -13.87 -1.87 -3.98
CA THR A 18 -13.14 -2.97 -4.60
C THR A 18 -11.66 -2.59 -4.75
N GLY A 19 -10.87 -3.47 -5.32
CA GLY A 19 -9.45 -3.26 -5.50
C GLY A 19 -8.65 -3.75 -4.31
N LEU A 20 -7.41 -3.30 -4.20
CA LEU A 20 -6.40 -3.72 -3.23
C LEU A 20 -5.87 -5.13 -3.45
N SER A 21 -6.37 -5.87 -4.42
CA SER A 21 -5.83 -7.20 -4.70
C SER A 21 -4.37 -7.09 -5.10
N VAL A 22 -3.54 -7.91 -4.46
CA VAL A 22 -2.16 -8.11 -4.86
C VAL A 22 -2.06 -9.45 -5.56
N GLU A 23 -1.19 -9.55 -6.57
CA GLU A 23 -0.94 -10.84 -7.21
C GLU A 23 -0.45 -11.83 -6.17
N ALA A 24 -1.01 -13.04 -6.21
CA ALA A 24 -0.58 -14.10 -5.33
C ALA A 24 0.90 -14.37 -5.57
N THR A 25 1.70 -14.14 -4.55
CA THR A 25 3.09 -14.62 -4.58
C THR A 25 3.09 -16.12 -4.28
N PRO A 26 4.00 -16.87 -4.91
CA PRO A 26 4.13 -18.31 -4.64
C PRO A 26 4.49 -18.63 -3.19
N LEU A 27 4.95 -17.65 -2.43
CA LEU A 27 5.21 -17.79 -1.01
C LEU A 27 3.97 -17.35 -0.26
N ALA A 28 3.20 -18.32 0.23
CA ALA A 28 2.06 -18.07 1.10
C ALA A 28 2.55 -17.47 2.42
N ALA A 29 2.68 -16.16 2.46
CA ALA A 29 2.71 -15.48 3.74
C ALA A 29 1.36 -15.71 4.41
N PRO A 30 1.29 -15.95 5.73
CA PRO A 30 0.02 -16.02 6.41
C PRO A 30 -0.75 -14.73 6.12
N SER A 31 -2.07 -14.87 5.90
CA SER A 31 -2.94 -13.71 5.73
C SER A 31 -2.77 -12.79 6.92
N THR A 32 -2.34 -11.57 6.67
CA THR A 32 -2.11 -10.59 7.73
C THR A 32 -3.37 -9.84 8.12
N ARG A 33 -4.49 -10.05 7.41
CA ARG A 33 -5.75 -9.31 7.57
C ARG A 33 -5.55 -7.80 7.46
N ALA A 34 -4.64 -7.38 6.60
CA ALA A 34 -4.28 -5.99 6.41
C ALA A 34 -4.46 -5.56 4.95
N SER A 35 -4.66 -4.27 4.74
CA SER A 35 -4.81 -3.66 3.42
C SER A 35 -3.65 -4.00 2.49
N VAL A 36 -2.44 -4.08 3.02
CA VAL A 36 -1.23 -4.39 2.24
C VAL A 36 -1.34 -5.72 1.49
N ASP A 37 -2.10 -6.67 2.03
CA ASP A 37 -2.35 -7.97 1.40
C ASP A 37 -3.70 -8.03 0.68
N GLY A 38 -4.34 -6.89 0.47
CA GLY A 38 -5.61 -6.81 -0.23
C GLY A 38 -6.82 -7.15 0.63
N ASP A 39 -6.66 -7.21 1.94
CA ASP A 39 -7.70 -7.61 2.87
C ASP A 39 -8.41 -6.38 3.42
N TRP A 40 -9.68 -6.22 3.08
CA TRP A 40 -10.49 -5.09 3.54
C TRP A 40 -10.79 -5.11 5.04
N GLN A 41 -10.57 -6.23 5.71
CA GLN A 41 -10.73 -6.30 7.17
C GLN A 41 -9.73 -5.39 7.91
N GLY A 42 -8.59 -5.08 7.28
CA GLY A 42 -7.58 -4.18 7.82
C GLY A 42 -7.95 -2.70 7.73
N VAL A 43 -9.05 -2.34 7.07
CA VAL A 43 -9.49 -0.95 6.91
C VAL A 43 -10.88 -0.81 7.52
N THR A 44 -10.99 -0.08 8.62
CA THR A 44 -12.26 0.06 9.34
C THR A 44 -13.03 1.33 8.98
N SER A 45 -12.34 2.32 8.43
CA SER A 45 -12.95 3.56 7.97
C SER A 45 -12.11 4.18 6.85
N VAL A 46 -12.74 5.01 6.05
CA VAL A 46 -12.09 5.82 5.02
C VAL A 46 -12.64 7.25 5.08
N ALA A 47 -11.84 8.21 4.67
CA ALA A 47 -12.33 9.55 4.38
C ALA A 47 -12.95 9.52 2.99
N LEU A 48 -14.19 10.02 2.86
CA LEU A 48 -14.91 10.07 1.58
C LEU A 48 -15.30 11.51 1.27
N LYS A 49 -14.73 12.03 0.19
CA LYS A 49 -14.97 13.38 -0.30
C LYS A 49 -15.95 13.38 -1.46
N MET A 50 -17.00 14.18 -1.35
CA MET A 50 -17.93 14.48 -2.42
C MET A 50 -18.15 15.99 -2.45
N GLY A 51 -17.85 16.64 -3.59
CA GLY A 51 -17.79 18.11 -3.62
C GLY A 51 -16.70 18.61 -2.67
N ASP A 52 -17.03 19.58 -1.83
CA ASP A 52 -16.09 20.12 -0.84
C ASP A 52 -16.21 19.46 0.54
N ALA A 53 -17.17 18.55 0.71
CA ALA A 53 -17.40 17.90 2.00
C ALA A 53 -16.67 16.56 2.07
N VAL A 54 -15.90 16.39 3.16
CA VAL A 54 -15.22 15.12 3.48
C VAL A 54 -15.83 14.55 4.74
N LYS A 55 -16.23 13.29 4.68
CA LYS A 55 -16.85 12.59 5.81
C LYS A 55 -16.20 11.25 6.03
N GLU A 56 -16.11 10.85 7.29
CA GLU A 56 -15.65 9.51 7.65
C GLU A 56 -16.75 8.51 7.32
N TYR A 57 -16.42 7.54 6.49
CA TYR A 57 -17.30 6.41 6.17
C TYR A 57 -16.81 5.15 6.82
N THR A 58 -17.72 4.37 7.36
CA THR A 58 -17.44 3.05 7.93
C THR A 58 -17.22 2.04 6.82
N VAL A 59 -16.20 1.22 6.97
CA VAL A 59 -15.87 0.12 6.06
C VAL A 59 -16.34 -1.19 6.67
N THR A 60 -17.23 -1.89 5.98
CA THR A 60 -17.67 -3.23 6.37
C THR A 60 -17.19 -4.21 5.32
N ALA A 61 -16.19 -5.02 5.66
CA ALA A 61 -15.60 -5.98 4.75
C ALA A 61 -16.61 -7.08 4.36
N SER A 62 -16.52 -7.55 3.12
CA SER A 62 -17.27 -8.71 2.65
C SER A 62 -16.81 -10.00 3.37
N THR A 63 -17.56 -11.10 3.21
CA THR A 63 -17.22 -12.37 3.86
C THR A 63 -15.89 -12.95 3.39
N ASP A 64 -15.48 -12.67 2.16
CA ASP A 64 -14.20 -13.08 1.60
C ASP A 64 -13.10 -12.01 1.75
N PHE A 65 -13.44 -10.88 2.36
CA PHE A 65 -12.55 -9.74 2.61
C PHE A 65 -11.98 -9.06 1.36
N LYS A 66 -12.45 -9.42 0.16
CA LYS A 66 -11.94 -8.88 -1.11
C LYS A 66 -12.63 -7.60 -1.55
N SER A 67 -13.72 -7.26 -0.89
CA SER A 67 -14.46 -6.03 -1.12
C SER A 67 -15.03 -5.54 0.19
N ALA A 68 -15.65 -4.37 0.16
CA ALA A 68 -16.26 -3.79 1.34
C ALA A 68 -17.45 -2.91 0.97
N THR A 69 -18.25 -2.58 1.95
CA THR A 69 -19.31 -1.58 1.84
C THR A 69 -18.90 -0.34 2.63
N LEU A 70 -18.98 0.82 2.00
CA LEU A 70 -18.72 2.11 2.61
C LEU A 70 -20.06 2.75 2.93
N SER A 71 -20.29 3.05 4.22
CA SER A 71 -21.55 3.65 4.68
C SER A 71 -21.32 4.60 5.84
N ARG A 72 -22.30 5.49 6.05
CA ARG A 72 -22.31 6.40 7.18
C ARG A 72 -23.76 6.62 7.62
N GLU A 73 -24.06 6.41 8.89
CA GLU A 73 -25.42 6.56 9.43
C GLU A 73 -25.82 8.02 9.62
N ASN A 74 -25.00 8.81 10.32
CA ASN A 74 -25.31 10.20 10.64
C ASN A 74 -24.76 11.14 9.59
N ALA A 75 -25.66 11.91 8.96
CA ALA A 75 -25.30 12.93 7.96
C ALA A 75 -24.38 12.38 6.87
N PRO A 76 -24.77 11.31 6.14
CA PRO A 76 -24.01 10.83 5.01
C PRO A 76 -24.00 11.85 3.87
N HIS A 77 -23.21 11.57 2.83
CA HIS A 77 -23.44 12.22 1.54
C HIS A 77 -24.74 11.69 0.94
N TYR A 78 -25.42 12.51 0.16
CA TYR A 78 -26.69 12.15 -0.47
C TYR A 78 -26.64 12.30 -1.99
N TRP A 79 -27.29 11.37 -2.68
CA TRP A 79 -27.59 11.55 -4.08
C TRP A 79 -28.67 12.64 -4.21
N THR A 80 -28.45 13.59 -5.13
CA THR A 80 -29.41 14.63 -5.44
C THR A 80 -30.12 14.39 -6.77
N SER A 81 -29.60 13.49 -7.56
CA SER A 81 -30.16 13.04 -8.83
C SER A 81 -29.59 11.65 -9.16
N ARG A 82 -29.99 11.10 -10.31
CA ARG A 82 -29.41 9.87 -10.84
C ARG A 82 -28.13 10.10 -11.66
N ASP A 83 -27.68 11.35 -11.74
CA ASP A 83 -26.40 11.64 -12.38
C ASP A 83 -25.25 11.04 -11.60
N PRO A 84 -24.17 10.61 -12.31
CA PRO A 84 -22.97 10.17 -11.63
C PRO A 84 -22.41 11.26 -10.73
N ILE A 85 -21.78 10.84 -9.64
CA ILE A 85 -21.02 11.72 -8.74
C ILE A 85 -19.55 11.46 -8.90
N THR A 86 -18.72 12.47 -8.60
CA THR A 86 -17.28 12.33 -8.54
C THR A 86 -16.86 12.34 -7.08
N VAL A 87 -16.13 11.32 -6.66
CA VAL A 87 -15.69 11.18 -5.28
C VAL A 87 -14.19 10.89 -5.21
N SER A 88 -13.63 11.21 -4.06
CA SER A 88 -12.29 10.75 -3.66
C SER A 88 -12.40 10.13 -2.29
N ALA A 89 -11.61 9.07 -2.06
CA ALA A 89 -11.56 8.42 -0.78
C ALA A 89 -10.13 8.01 -0.46
N TRP A 90 -9.80 7.98 0.83
CA TRP A 90 -8.43 7.61 1.24
C TRP A 90 -8.39 7.03 2.64
N TRP A 91 -7.35 6.28 2.90
CA TRP A 91 -6.98 5.75 4.19
C TRP A 91 -5.44 5.57 4.21
N PRO A 92 -4.73 5.77 5.31
CA PRO A 92 -5.24 6.30 6.58
C PRO A 92 -5.53 7.80 6.52
N PHE A 93 -6.16 8.31 7.57
CA PHE A 93 -6.40 9.74 7.72
C PHE A 93 -6.28 10.14 9.19
N ASN A 94 -6.06 11.42 9.41
CA ASN A 94 -6.02 12.01 10.75
C ASN A 94 -7.37 12.67 11.03
N ASN A 95 -8.04 12.27 12.09
CA ASN A 95 -9.33 12.84 12.49
C ASN A 95 -9.27 14.36 12.73
N ALA A 96 -8.12 14.90 13.12
CA ALA A 96 -7.96 16.32 13.31
C ALA A 96 -7.93 17.11 11.99
N ASN A 97 -7.62 16.47 10.88
CA ASN A 97 -7.52 17.11 9.56
C ASN A 97 -8.00 16.16 8.45
N ILE A 98 -9.22 15.62 8.61
CA ILE A 98 -9.81 14.68 7.67
C ILE A 98 -10.04 15.28 6.28
N THR A 99 -10.13 16.61 6.16
CA THR A 99 -10.51 17.29 4.92
C THR A 99 -9.45 17.22 3.83
N GLN A 100 -8.25 16.77 4.15
CA GLN A 100 -7.13 16.73 3.23
C GLN A 100 -6.43 15.37 3.27
N MET A 101 -6.30 14.77 2.09
CA MET A 101 -5.58 13.51 1.97
C MET A 101 -4.12 13.69 2.39
N PRO A 102 -3.62 12.89 3.36
CA PRO A 102 -2.23 13.01 3.79
C PRO A 102 -1.26 12.52 2.71
N ALA A 103 -0.04 13.04 2.73
CA ALA A 103 1.05 12.50 1.93
C ALA A 103 1.43 11.10 2.43
N VAL A 104 1.93 10.26 1.52
CA VAL A 104 2.45 8.94 1.88
C VAL A 104 3.67 9.12 2.79
N LYS A 105 3.62 8.46 3.94
CA LYS A 105 4.73 8.44 4.89
C LYS A 105 4.86 7.04 5.47
N VAL A 106 5.96 6.38 5.17
CA VAL A 106 6.22 5.01 5.62
C VAL A 106 7.16 5.00 6.82
N ALA A 107 7.11 3.93 7.61
CA ALA A 107 8.00 3.78 8.75
C ALA A 107 9.44 3.48 8.30
N GLU A 108 10.41 4.02 9.02
CA GLU A 108 11.83 3.72 8.83
C GLU A 108 12.15 2.28 9.24
N ASP A 109 11.63 1.85 10.37
CA ASP A 109 11.73 0.47 10.84
C ASP A 109 10.42 -0.25 10.60
N GLN A 110 10.40 -1.10 9.57
CA GLN A 110 9.26 -1.94 9.22
C GLN A 110 9.46 -3.39 9.64
N SER A 111 10.44 -3.67 10.50
CA SER A 111 10.75 -5.04 10.91
C SER A 111 9.66 -5.68 11.76
N LYS A 112 8.83 -4.89 12.42
CA LYS A 112 7.64 -5.38 13.12
C LYS A 112 6.45 -5.39 12.15
N LEU A 113 5.64 -6.44 12.22
CA LEU A 113 4.48 -6.63 11.33
C LEU A 113 3.56 -5.41 11.34
N ALA A 114 3.23 -4.87 12.53
CA ALA A 114 2.34 -3.72 12.63
C ALA A 114 2.91 -2.48 11.92
N ASP A 115 4.21 -2.22 12.03
CA ASP A 115 4.84 -1.07 11.40
C ASP A 115 4.90 -1.21 9.87
N PHE A 116 5.11 -2.43 9.39
CA PHE A 116 5.01 -2.74 7.97
C PHE A 116 3.58 -2.52 7.46
N GLN A 117 2.58 -3.10 8.12
CA GLN A 117 1.18 -2.99 7.73
C GLN A 117 0.68 -1.53 7.78
N ASN A 118 1.09 -0.78 8.79
CA ASN A 118 0.67 0.62 8.98
C ASN A 118 1.38 1.59 8.03
N SER A 119 2.33 1.11 7.24
CA SER A 119 2.97 1.92 6.20
C SER A 119 2.19 1.93 4.90
N ASP A 120 1.08 1.22 4.80
CA ASP A 120 0.24 1.23 3.61
C ASP A 120 -0.65 2.48 3.55
N PHE A 121 -0.85 2.97 2.33
CA PHE A 121 -1.75 4.08 1.99
C PHE A 121 -2.55 3.65 0.78
N ILE A 122 -3.86 3.83 0.84
CA ILE A 122 -4.76 3.49 -0.25
C ILE A 122 -5.63 4.68 -0.61
N SER A 123 -6.04 4.78 -1.85
CA SER A 123 -6.96 5.83 -2.30
C SER A 123 -7.71 5.44 -3.56
N ALA A 124 -8.78 6.17 -3.78
CA ALA A 124 -9.46 6.27 -5.05
C ALA A 124 -9.69 7.77 -5.27
N GLU A 125 -9.09 8.36 -6.30
CA GLU A 125 -9.04 9.81 -6.45
C GLU A 125 -9.80 10.26 -7.68
N ASN A 126 -10.73 11.20 -7.50
CA ASN A 126 -11.54 11.81 -8.58
C ASN A 126 -12.19 10.75 -9.46
N ARG A 127 -12.87 9.80 -8.82
CA ARG A 127 -13.53 8.69 -9.50
C ARG A 127 -15.00 8.95 -9.68
N LYS A 128 -15.50 8.56 -10.84
CA LYS A 128 -16.91 8.63 -11.17
C LYS A 128 -17.64 7.44 -10.57
N VAL A 129 -18.73 7.68 -9.86
CA VAL A 129 -19.55 6.65 -9.23
C VAL A 129 -20.97 6.78 -9.79
N GLU A 130 -21.48 5.67 -10.32
CA GLU A 130 -22.80 5.61 -10.94
C GLU A 130 -23.89 5.33 -9.89
N PHE A 131 -25.04 5.97 -10.05
CA PHE A 131 -26.17 5.81 -9.12
C PHE A 131 -26.67 4.35 -9.06
N ASN A 132 -26.80 3.69 -10.20
CA ASN A 132 -27.33 2.33 -10.26
C ASN A 132 -26.33 1.24 -9.90
N ASN A 133 -25.02 1.58 -9.84
CA ASN A 133 -23.97 0.64 -9.49
C ASN A 133 -22.84 1.41 -8.79
N PRO A 134 -23.05 1.84 -7.55
CA PRO A 134 -22.08 2.65 -6.85
C PRO A 134 -20.89 1.83 -6.39
N THR A 135 -19.86 1.79 -7.23
CA THR A 135 -18.63 1.03 -7.02
C THR A 135 -17.44 1.94 -7.13
N LEU A 136 -16.43 1.73 -6.27
CA LEU A 136 -15.21 2.51 -6.20
C LEU A 136 -14.02 1.58 -6.06
N GLU A 137 -13.10 1.65 -7.02
CA GLU A 137 -11.87 0.86 -6.99
C GLU A 137 -10.76 1.63 -6.31
N PHE A 138 -10.17 1.03 -5.27
CA PHE A 138 -9.01 1.57 -4.55
C PHE A 138 -7.72 0.98 -5.08
N THR A 139 -6.66 1.78 -4.98
CA THR A 139 -5.30 1.37 -5.32
C THR A 139 -4.35 1.75 -4.19
N HIS A 140 -3.23 1.03 -4.08
CA HIS A 140 -2.18 1.40 -3.11
C HIS A 140 -1.42 2.62 -3.61
N ARG A 141 -1.09 3.52 -2.70
CA ARG A 141 -0.26 4.70 -2.97
C ARG A 141 1.21 4.44 -2.70
N THR A 142 1.52 3.28 -2.15
CA THR A 142 2.89 2.83 -1.86
C THR A 142 3.37 1.87 -2.94
N ALA A 143 4.69 1.73 -3.05
CA ALA A 143 5.34 0.65 -3.78
C ALA A 143 5.71 -0.46 -2.80
N ARG A 144 5.64 -1.72 -3.23
CA ARG A 144 6.02 -2.87 -2.40
C ARG A 144 7.25 -3.53 -2.97
N VAL A 145 8.29 -3.68 -2.14
CA VAL A 145 9.55 -4.31 -2.52
C VAL A 145 9.71 -5.61 -1.75
N THR A 146 9.98 -6.69 -2.47
CA THR A 146 10.23 -8.02 -1.92
C THR A 146 11.65 -8.44 -2.27
N ILE A 147 12.44 -8.79 -1.26
CA ILE A 147 13.82 -9.28 -1.41
C ILE A 147 13.86 -10.72 -0.93
N GLU A 148 14.20 -11.64 -1.83
CA GLU A 148 14.46 -13.03 -1.48
C GLU A 148 15.97 -13.25 -1.46
N LEU A 149 16.51 -13.67 -0.32
CA LEU A 149 17.94 -13.95 -0.20
C LEU A 149 18.23 -15.42 -0.51
N LYS A 150 19.35 -15.64 -1.19
CA LYS A 150 19.90 -16.98 -1.40
C LYS A 150 21.38 -16.99 -1.00
N PRO A 151 21.88 -18.11 -0.40
CA PRO A 151 23.29 -18.22 -0.14
C PRO A 151 24.07 -18.36 -1.46
N GLY A 152 25.10 -17.57 -1.60
CA GLY A 152 26.05 -17.63 -2.70
C GLY A 152 27.39 -18.16 -2.23
N THR A 153 28.48 -17.79 -2.91
CA THR A 153 29.81 -18.25 -2.59
C THR A 153 30.26 -17.72 -1.23
N GLY A 154 30.64 -18.62 -0.34
CA GLY A 154 31.12 -18.28 1.00
C GLY A 154 30.06 -18.36 2.09
N PHE A 155 28.80 -18.63 1.74
CA PHE A 155 27.72 -18.80 2.71
C PHE A 155 26.95 -20.09 2.44
N THR A 156 26.69 -20.85 3.49
CA THR A 156 25.84 -22.05 3.43
C THR A 156 24.41 -21.73 3.80
N SER A 157 24.18 -20.59 4.46
CA SER A 157 22.88 -20.14 4.91
C SER A 157 22.85 -18.61 4.96
N VAL A 158 21.69 -18.03 4.72
CA VAL A 158 21.43 -16.61 4.90
C VAL A 158 20.52 -16.33 6.11
N ALA A 159 20.31 -17.33 6.95
CA ALA A 159 19.57 -17.18 8.18
C ALA A 159 20.21 -16.12 9.09
N GLY A 160 19.39 -15.32 9.73
CA GLY A 160 19.84 -14.25 10.64
C GLY A 160 20.29 -12.98 9.93
N ALA A 161 20.11 -12.87 8.62
CA ALA A 161 20.41 -11.65 7.89
C ALA A 161 19.47 -10.51 8.29
N THR A 162 19.99 -9.29 8.23
CA THR A 162 19.19 -8.06 8.29
C THR A 162 19.24 -7.40 6.93
N VAL A 163 18.06 -7.09 6.39
CA VAL A 163 17.91 -6.51 5.04
C VAL A 163 17.30 -5.12 5.15
N SER A 164 17.91 -4.15 4.50
CA SER A 164 17.40 -2.79 4.43
C SER A 164 17.39 -2.29 2.99
N LEU A 165 16.42 -1.43 2.68
CA LEU A 165 16.46 -0.61 1.48
C LEU A 165 17.16 0.70 1.82
N VAL A 166 18.04 1.18 0.95
CA VAL A 166 18.87 2.36 1.20
C VAL A 166 18.85 3.31 0.00
N SER A 167 19.47 4.47 0.13
CA SER A 167 19.52 5.51 -0.91
C SER A 167 18.14 6.03 -1.31
N LEU A 168 17.19 6.01 -0.38
CA LEU A 168 15.85 6.52 -0.60
C LEU A 168 15.79 8.04 -0.40
N SER A 169 14.78 8.67 -0.99
CA SER A 169 14.54 10.10 -0.87
C SER A 169 13.83 10.43 0.45
N ALA A 170 14.29 11.48 1.13
CA ALA A 170 13.72 11.98 2.39
C ALA A 170 12.56 12.96 2.17
N ASP A 171 11.72 12.72 1.17
CA ASP A 171 10.62 13.61 0.83
C ASP A 171 9.42 13.43 1.77
N ASN A 172 8.78 14.55 2.17
CA ASN A 172 7.59 14.56 3.01
C ASN A 172 7.76 13.77 4.32
N GLY A 173 8.97 13.75 4.86
CA GLY A 173 9.28 13.04 6.09
C GLY A 173 9.48 11.53 5.90
N ASN A 174 9.55 11.05 4.67
CA ASN A 174 9.90 9.66 4.40
C ASN A 174 11.35 9.38 4.74
N PRO A 175 11.67 8.16 5.21
CA PRO A 175 13.03 7.81 5.60
C PRO A 175 13.94 7.60 4.39
N THR A 176 15.23 7.86 4.56
CA THR A 176 16.27 7.59 3.54
C THR A 176 16.68 6.12 3.48
N ALA A 177 16.37 5.37 4.53
CA ALA A 177 16.60 3.93 4.62
C ALA A 177 15.45 3.27 5.35
N ILE A 178 15.11 2.05 4.97
CA ILE A 178 14.03 1.28 5.57
C ILE A 178 14.56 -0.10 5.97
N LYS A 179 14.40 -0.44 7.25
CA LYS A 179 14.62 -1.80 7.72
C LYS A 179 13.40 -2.64 7.36
N THR A 180 13.63 -3.71 6.61
CA THR A 180 12.54 -4.53 6.05
C THR A 180 11.94 -5.47 7.07
N TYR A 181 10.72 -5.93 6.77
CA TYR A 181 10.01 -6.97 7.49
C TYR A 181 10.41 -8.34 6.95
N ASN A 182 10.81 -9.26 7.82
CA ASN A 182 11.06 -10.65 7.44
C ASN A 182 9.72 -11.38 7.35
N ALA A 183 9.19 -11.51 6.14
CA ALA A 183 7.86 -12.07 5.90
C ALA A 183 7.82 -13.58 6.14
N SER A 184 8.83 -14.30 5.68
CA SER A 184 8.97 -15.74 5.91
C SER A 184 10.35 -16.21 5.44
N GLY A 185 10.98 -17.12 6.18
CA GLY A 185 12.25 -17.70 5.77
C GLY A 185 13.27 -16.64 5.34
N ASN A 186 13.66 -16.66 4.09
CA ASN A 186 14.63 -15.73 3.50
C ASN A 186 13.98 -14.59 2.70
N THR A 187 12.69 -14.35 2.88
CA THR A 187 11.93 -13.33 2.20
C THR A 187 11.72 -12.11 3.10
N TYR A 188 12.03 -10.93 2.56
CA TYR A 188 11.94 -9.65 3.25
C TYR A 188 11.11 -8.69 2.43
N GLU A 189 10.31 -7.87 3.08
CA GLU A 189 9.42 -6.93 2.41
C GLU A 189 9.46 -5.55 3.04
N ALA A 190 9.22 -4.53 2.22
CA ALA A 190 9.05 -3.15 2.67
C ALA A 190 8.06 -2.41 1.78
N LEU A 191 7.40 -1.42 2.36
CA LEU A 191 6.60 -0.44 1.64
C LEU A 191 7.38 0.87 1.56
N THR A 192 7.40 1.47 0.38
CA THR A 192 8.08 2.75 0.14
C THR A 192 7.10 3.78 -0.42
N ALA A 193 7.41 5.06 -0.23
CA ALA A 193 6.80 6.10 -1.03
C ALA A 193 7.28 5.96 -2.49
N PRO A 194 6.44 6.32 -3.48
CA PRO A 194 6.87 6.31 -4.88
C PRO A 194 8.09 7.20 -5.09
N GLN A 195 9.12 6.68 -5.74
CA GLN A 195 10.38 7.38 -5.96
C GLN A 195 11.27 6.63 -6.93
N THR A 196 12.35 7.26 -7.35
CA THR A 196 13.37 6.64 -8.19
C THR A 196 14.69 6.62 -7.44
N VAL A 197 15.32 5.45 -7.38
CA VAL A 197 16.70 5.29 -6.91
C VAL A 197 17.59 5.24 -8.14
N ALA A 198 18.55 6.18 -8.22
CA ALA A 198 19.39 6.33 -9.39
C ALA A 198 20.31 5.11 -9.59
N ALA A 199 20.59 4.78 -10.85
CA ALA A 199 21.51 3.72 -11.22
C ALA A 199 22.87 3.91 -10.53
N GLY A 200 23.47 2.81 -10.11
CA GLY A 200 24.79 2.79 -9.47
C GLY A 200 24.79 3.13 -7.98
N LYS A 201 23.69 3.63 -7.44
CA LYS A 201 23.57 3.83 -5.99
C LYS A 201 23.22 2.52 -5.29
N PRO A 202 23.69 2.31 -4.05
CA PRO A 202 23.28 1.12 -3.31
C PRO A 202 21.79 1.18 -3.04
N PHE A 203 21.08 0.10 -3.33
CA PHE A 203 19.64 0.00 -3.12
C PHE A 203 19.29 -0.99 -2.00
N VAL A 204 19.96 -2.14 -1.99
CA VAL A 204 19.76 -3.17 -0.97
C VAL A 204 21.01 -3.29 -0.13
N LYS A 205 20.83 -3.31 1.19
CA LYS A 205 21.89 -3.52 2.17
C LYS A 205 21.58 -4.78 2.95
N VAL A 206 22.53 -5.71 3.02
CA VAL A 206 22.41 -6.94 3.79
C VAL A 206 23.52 -7.02 4.81
N LYS A 207 23.17 -7.26 6.07
CA LYS A 207 24.11 -7.60 7.14
C LYS A 207 23.99 -9.08 7.44
N LEU A 208 25.08 -9.81 7.35
CA LEU A 208 25.10 -11.24 7.58
C LEU A 208 26.52 -11.67 8.01
N GLY A 209 26.61 -12.47 9.07
CA GLY A 209 27.87 -13.06 9.52
C GLY A 209 28.96 -12.03 9.82
N GLY A 210 28.61 -10.88 10.38
CA GLY A 210 29.54 -9.79 10.66
C GLY A 210 29.93 -8.95 9.45
N GLY A 211 29.49 -9.32 8.23
CA GLY A 211 29.70 -8.55 7.01
C GLY A 211 28.54 -7.64 6.67
N THR A 212 28.83 -6.61 5.90
CA THR A 212 27.85 -5.69 5.34
C THR A 212 28.02 -5.66 3.83
N PHE A 213 26.95 -5.91 3.11
CA PHE A 213 26.95 -6.06 1.66
C PHE A 213 25.92 -5.16 1.03
N TYR A 214 26.24 -4.63 -0.17
CA TYR A 214 25.34 -3.74 -0.90
C TYR A 214 25.11 -4.25 -2.32
N PHE A 215 23.87 -4.10 -2.78
CA PHE A 215 23.53 -4.30 -4.20
C PHE A 215 23.32 -2.92 -4.84
N ARG A 216 24.03 -2.68 -5.95
CA ARG A 216 23.97 -1.45 -6.75
C ARG A 216 23.35 -1.76 -8.11
N PRO A 217 22.06 -1.41 -8.35
CA PRO A 217 21.43 -1.67 -9.64
C PRO A 217 22.14 -0.94 -10.77
N GLN A 218 22.24 -1.59 -11.93
CA GLN A 218 22.81 -0.98 -13.13
C GLN A 218 21.90 0.07 -13.76
N ASN A 219 20.59 -0.05 -13.56
CA ASN A 219 19.59 0.87 -14.07
C ASN A 219 18.88 1.56 -12.91
N ASN A 220 18.19 2.66 -13.20
CA ASN A 220 17.34 3.30 -12.21
C ASN A 220 16.29 2.31 -11.69
N VAL A 221 16.03 2.35 -10.38
CA VAL A 221 14.92 1.64 -9.76
C VAL A 221 13.77 2.61 -9.62
N VAL A 222 12.74 2.45 -10.45
CA VAL A 222 11.55 3.30 -10.45
C VAL A 222 10.47 2.61 -9.64
N LEU A 223 10.22 3.11 -8.43
CA LEU A 223 9.22 2.56 -7.51
C LEU A 223 7.92 3.32 -7.69
N GLU A 224 6.95 2.69 -8.35
CA GLU A 224 5.67 3.31 -8.67
C GLU A 224 4.58 2.89 -7.68
N ALA A 225 3.63 3.80 -7.43
CA ALA A 225 2.48 3.52 -6.59
C ALA A 225 1.69 2.32 -7.12
N GLY A 226 1.29 1.43 -6.24
CA GLY A 226 0.50 0.25 -6.58
C GLY A 226 1.27 -0.88 -7.24
N SER A 227 2.57 -0.72 -7.45
CA SER A 227 3.40 -1.73 -8.10
C SER A 227 4.20 -2.54 -7.08
N ARG A 228 4.53 -3.74 -7.48
CA ARG A 228 5.29 -4.68 -6.68
C ARG A 228 6.57 -5.08 -7.42
N TYR A 229 7.69 -5.06 -6.70
CA TYR A 229 9.02 -5.34 -7.23
C TYR A 229 9.63 -6.48 -6.43
N LYS A 230 10.08 -7.54 -7.11
CA LYS A 230 10.72 -8.68 -6.47
C LYS A 230 12.14 -8.84 -6.99
N TYR A 231 13.09 -8.93 -6.07
CA TYR A 231 14.49 -9.19 -6.36
C TYR A 231 14.92 -10.46 -5.65
N THR A 232 15.57 -11.37 -6.38
CA THR A 232 16.27 -12.51 -5.79
C THR A 232 17.75 -12.17 -5.74
N VAL A 233 18.31 -12.14 -4.54
CA VAL A 233 19.67 -11.64 -4.28
C VAL A 233 20.50 -12.76 -3.67
N LYS A 234 21.62 -13.09 -4.33
CA LYS A 234 22.63 -13.99 -3.76
C LYS A 234 23.58 -13.20 -2.89
N VAL A 235 23.82 -13.71 -1.68
CA VAL A 235 24.79 -13.13 -0.76
C VAL A 235 26.08 -13.91 -0.89
N ASN A 236 27.09 -13.26 -1.48
CA ASN A 236 28.44 -13.82 -1.63
C ASN A 236 29.39 -13.12 -0.68
N ALA A 237 30.48 -13.80 -0.29
CA ALA A 237 31.50 -13.19 0.56
C ALA A 237 32.11 -11.92 -0.05
N THR A 238 32.02 -11.75 -1.37
CA THR A 238 32.56 -10.61 -2.12
C THR A 238 31.51 -9.56 -2.47
N GLY A 239 30.22 -9.81 -2.21
CA GLY A 239 29.15 -8.86 -2.49
C GLY A 239 27.85 -9.52 -2.92
N LEU A 240 26.84 -8.69 -3.20
CA LEU A 240 25.51 -9.15 -3.60
C LEU A 240 25.41 -9.21 -5.13
N THR A 241 24.75 -10.25 -5.64
CA THR A 241 24.45 -10.39 -7.06
C THR A 241 22.96 -10.74 -7.24
N LEU A 242 22.36 -10.29 -8.32
CA LEU A 242 21.02 -10.73 -8.72
C LEU A 242 21.07 -12.13 -9.33
N GLU A 243 20.04 -12.89 -9.05
CA GLU A 243 19.79 -14.16 -9.71
C GLU A 243 18.83 -14.01 -10.88
#